data_77e331a2912c2830472f19ed7e65c3b4
#
_entry.id   77e331a2912c2830472f19ed7e65c3b4
#
_cell.length_a   1.000
_cell.length_b   1.000
_cell.length_c   1.000
_cell.angle_alpha   90.00
_cell.angle_beta   90.00
_cell.angle_gamma   90.00
#
_symmetry.space_group_name_H-M   'P 1'
#
loop_
_entity.id
_entity.type
_entity.pdbx_description
1 polymer ?
#
loop_
_entity_poly.entity_id
_entity_poly.type
_entity_poly.pdbx_seq_one_letter_code
_entity_poly.pdbx_strand_id
1 'polypeptide(L)'
;MRNALVVGGANGIGLAIASELAARSDVEKVIIVDKSPIDDRYLNSKFEYHQFDLTSEDYSLFDNFNSVDTLMITAGMGRLALFRDVTEEHIIRSFQVNTLSVIRIIKHFYDKLERQGDFYCGVMVSIAGFMSSPFFAVYGASKAALKIFIESVNVELEKAGSTNRILNVSPGSIKGTSFYAGETDLNVLKNLTLEIIGNLEAKNDLYIPQYDSIFKEVLERYHNDFRAEGAHSYDYKLNSGRVK
;
A
#
# COMPACT_ATOMS: atom_id res chain seq x y z
N MET A 1 -3.54 11.08 15.73
CA MET A 1 -2.81 9.84 15.43
C MET A 1 -1.78 9.61 16.53
N ARG A 2 -2.11 8.83 17.53
CA ARG A 2 -1.25 8.69 18.72
C ARG A 2 -0.38 7.42 18.67
N ASN A 3 -0.99 6.31 18.26
CA ASN A 3 -0.32 5.02 18.14
C ASN A 3 -0.51 4.47 16.74
N ALA A 4 0.55 4.48 15.93
CA ALA A 4 0.49 4.03 14.56
C ALA A 4 1.02 2.59 14.42
N LEU A 5 0.41 1.82 13.52
CA LEU A 5 0.90 0.53 13.04
C LEU A 5 1.19 0.65 11.55
N VAL A 6 2.43 0.37 11.14
CA VAL A 6 2.85 0.36 9.74
C VAL A 6 3.28 -1.04 9.36
N VAL A 7 2.46 -1.72 8.56
CA VAL A 7 2.76 -3.06 8.03
C VAL A 7 3.50 -2.92 6.71
N GLY A 8 4.71 -3.46 6.62
CA GLY A 8 5.66 -3.19 5.54
C GLY A 8 6.48 -1.92 5.80
N GLY A 9 6.72 -1.60 7.07
CA GLY A 9 7.34 -0.35 7.51
C GLY A 9 8.87 -0.35 7.61
N ALA A 10 9.56 -1.44 7.27
CA ALA A 10 11.01 -1.52 7.41
C ALA A 10 11.79 -0.86 6.24
N ASN A 11 11.12 -0.55 5.13
CA ASN A 11 11.76 0.05 3.96
C ASN A 11 10.78 0.86 3.10
N GLY A 12 11.30 1.57 2.09
CA GLY A 12 10.53 2.28 1.08
C GLY A 12 9.51 3.28 1.65
N ILE A 13 8.32 3.32 1.05
CA ILE A 13 7.25 4.25 1.44
C ILE A 13 6.76 3.97 2.87
N GLY A 14 6.73 2.70 3.31
CA GLY A 14 6.32 2.35 4.67
C GLY A 14 7.25 2.93 5.72
N LEU A 15 8.57 2.83 5.51
CA LEU A 15 9.56 3.43 6.40
C LEU A 15 9.48 4.97 6.39
N ALA A 16 9.24 5.56 5.21
CA ALA A 16 9.06 7.01 5.11
C ALA A 16 7.83 7.48 5.90
N ILE A 17 6.70 6.78 5.80
CA ILE A 17 5.50 7.07 6.60
C ILE A 17 5.78 6.89 8.09
N ALA A 18 6.43 5.78 8.50
CA ALA A 18 6.79 5.53 9.88
C ALA A 18 7.68 6.65 10.45
N SER A 19 8.66 7.12 9.66
CA SER A 19 9.58 8.19 10.06
C SER A 19 8.89 9.55 10.20
N GLU A 20 8.01 9.93 9.25
CA GLU A 20 7.24 11.18 9.35
C GLU A 20 6.22 11.16 10.50
N LEU A 21 5.57 10.02 10.76
CA LEU A 21 4.71 9.85 11.93
C LEU A 21 5.50 9.97 13.23
N ALA A 22 6.67 9.32 13.32
CA ALA A 22 7.52 9.41 14.52
C ALA A 22 8.05 10.82 14.79
N ALA A 23 8.23 11.64 13.76
CA ALA A 23 8.66 13.04 13.91
C ALA A 23 7.58 13.95 14.52
N ARG A 24 6.32 13.53 14.55
CA ARG A 24 5.22 14.32 15.11
C ARG A 24 5.20 14.28 16.63
N SER A 25 4.86 15.41 17.24
CA SER A 25 4.78 15.51 18.71
C SER A 25 3.56 14.81 19.32
N ASP A 26 2.48 14.67 18.55
CA ASP A 26 1.25 13.99 18.96
C ASP A 26 1.28 12.47 18.80
N VAL A 27 2.30 11.92 18.12
CA VAL A 27 2.52 10.47 17.98
C VAL A 27 3.45 9.99 19.10
N GLU A 28 2.98 9.01 19.86
CA GLU A 28 3.74 8.42 20.99
C GLU A 28 4.55 7.21 20.55
N LYS A 29 3.95 6.36 19.68
CA LYS A 29 4.54 5.11 19.25
C LYS A 29 4.23 4.82 17.77
N VAL A 30 5.20 4.24 17.07
CA VAL A 30 5.03 3.66 15.74
C VAL A 30 5.46 2.21 15.78
N ILE A 31 4.49 1.30 15.68
CA ILE A 31 4.72 -0.13 15.59
C ILE A 31 5.00 -0.46 14.13
N ILE A 32 6.10 -1.14 13.87
CA ILE A 32 6.51 -1.57 12.54
C ILE A 32 6.45 -3.10 12.48
N VAL A 33 5.63 -3.61 11.57
CA VAL A 33 5.54 -5.04 11.26
C VAL A 33 6.09 -5.27 9.87
N ASP A 34 7.16 -6.05 9.75
CA ASP A 34 7.79 -6.38 8.47
C ASP A 34 8.51 -7.74 8.58
N LYS A 35 8.74 -8.40 7.45
CA LYS A 35 9.57 -9.62 7.39
C LYS A 35 11.07 -9.34 7.53
N SER A 36 11.50 -8.15 7.14
CA SER A 36 12.90 -7.69 7.15
C SER A 36 13.14 -6.73 8.30
N PRO A 37 14.31 -6.72 8.94
CA PRO A 37 14.63 -5.73 9.95
C PRO A 37 14.73 -4.33 9.35
N ILE A 38 14.58 -3.33 10.20
CA ILE A 38 14.85 -1.93 9.87
C ILE A 38 16.37 -1.75 9.79
N ASP A 39 16.85 -1.05 8.78
CA ASP A 39 18.26 -0.67 8.69
C ASP A 39 18.63 0.28 9.86
N ASP A 40 19.77 0.04 10.50
CA ASP A 40 20.24 0.80 11.67
C ASP A 40 20.30 2.31 11.44
N ARG A 41 20.50 2.74 10.19
CA ARG A 41 20.51 4.17 9.79
C ARG A 41 19.18 4.89 10.05
N TYR A 42 18.08 4.13 10.15
CA TYR A 42 16.71 4.66 10.26
C TYR A 42 16.04 4.37 11.60
N LEU A 43 16.77 3.85 12.57
CA LEU A 43 16.22 3.59 13.89
C LEU A 43 15.70 4.86 14.56
N ASN A 44 14.60 4.76 15.27
CA ASN A 44 13.96 5.85 15.99
C ASN A 44 13.47 5.35 17.35
N SER A 45 13.58 6.19 18.38
CA SER A 45 13.17 5.83 19.75
C SER A 45 11.67 5.54 19.91
N LYS A 46 10.83 5.99 18.98
CA LYS A 46 9.39 5.71 18.97
C LYS A 46 9.05 4.43 18.21
N PHE A 47 10.01 3.78 17.54
CA PHE A 47 9.76 2.55 16.79
C PHE A 47 9.75 1.34 17.73
N GLU A 48 8.73 0.50 17.53
CA GLU A 48 8.62 -0.85 18.07
C GLU A 48 8.53 -1.82 16.91
N TYR A 49 9.55 -2.66 16.70
CA TYR A 49 9.63 -3.55 15.55
C TYR A 49 9.19 -4.97 15.91
N HIS A 50 8.35 -5.55 15.05
CA HIS A 50 7.96 -6.96 15.08
C HIS A 50 8.22 -7.62 13.74
N GLN A 51 8.99 -8.70 13.77
CA GLN A 51 9.20 -9.51 12.56
C GLN A 51 7.98 -10.38 12.26
N PHE A 52 7.45 -10.27 11.03
CA PHE A 52 6.29 -11.05 10.63
C PHE A 52 6.27 -11.29 9.12
N ASP A 53 6.06 -12.55 8.69
CA ASP A 53 5.82 -12.88 7.28
C ASP A 53 4.31 -12.94 7.01
N LEU A 54 3.84 -12.13 6.07
CA LEU A 54 2.44 -12.04 5.68
C LEU A 54 1.91 -13.31 4.99
N THR A 55 2.76 -14.30 4.69
CA THR A 55 2.33 -15.62 4.22
C THR A 55 1.98 -16.57 5.36
N SER A 56 2.16 -16.16 6.63
CA SER A 56 1.79 -16.94 7.81
C SER A 56 0.29 -17.26 7.83
N GLU A 57 -0.05 -18.41 8.40
CA GLU A 57 -1.45 -18.77 8.71
C GLU A 57 -1.93 -18.12 10.00
N ASP A 58 -1.04 -17.93 10.97
CA ASP A 58 -1.34 -17.31 12.27
C ASP A 58 -1.13 -15.79 12.24
N TYR A 59 -2.17 -15.05 12.56
CA TYR A 59 -2.20 -13.58 12.65
C TYR A 59 -2.45 -13.08 14.08
N SER A 60 -2.31 -13.93 15.08
CA SER A 60 -2.50 -13.58 16.49
C SER A 60 -1.59 -12.45 16.99
N LEU A 61 -0.48 -12.17 16.30
CA LEU A 61 0.37 -11.02 16.57
C LEU A 61 -0.46 -9.71 16.64
N PHE A 62 -1.43 -9.56 15.75
CA PHE A 62 -2.24 -8.33 15.64
C PHE A 62 -3.19 -8.14 16.82
N ASP A 63 -3.51 -9.18 17.62
CA ASP A 63 -4.29 -9.10 18.85
C ASP A 63 -3.62 -8.21 19.91
N ASN A 64 -2.30 -8.02 19.82
CA ASN A 64 -1.55 -7.22 20.77
C ASN A 64 -1.64 -5.70 20.49
N PHE A 65 -2.19 -5.29 19.37
CA PHE A 65 -2.17 -3.89 18.92
C PHE A 65 -3.49 -3.14 19.18
N ASN A 66 -4.12 -3.41 20.33
CA ASN A 66 -5.41 -2.82 20.69
C ASN A 66 -5.38 -1.30 20.89
N SER A 67 -4.24 -0.69 21.20
CA SER A 67 -4.10 0.76 21.37
C SER A 67 -3.92 1.54 20.07
N VAL A 68 -3.75 0.85 18.93
CA VAL A 68 -3.54 1.49 17.62
C VAL A 68 -4.77 2.27 17.18
N ASP A 69 -4.56 3.51 16.77
CA ASP A 69 -5.56 4.41 16.17
C ASP A 69 -5.28 4.74 14.69
N THR A 70 -4.10 4.33 14.20
CA THR A 70 -3.64 4.59 12.84
C THR A 70 -3.03 3.32 12.27
N LEU A 71 -3.57 2.82 11.15
CA LEU A 71 -3.10 1.64 10.44
C LEU A 71 -2.68 2.03 9.02
N MET A 72 -1.42 1.76 8.67
CA MET A 72 -0.92 1.87 7.30
C MET A 72 -0.40 0.52 6.82
N ILE A 73 -0.97 -0.02 5.75
CA ILE A 73 -0.52 -1.28 5.14
C ILE A 73 0.17 -0.95 3.82
N THR A 74 1.49 -1.01 3.83
CA THR A 74 2.34 -0.69 2.66
C THR A 74 3.04 -1.90 2.09
N ALA A 75 2.98 -3.03 2.78
CA ALA A 75 3.57 -4.28 2.32
C ALA A 75 3.01 -4.70 0.97
N GLY A 76 3.88 -5.19 0.12
CA GLY A 76 3.51 -5.70 -1.19
C GLY A 76 4.71 -6.24 -1.95
N MET A 77 4.44 -7.08 -2.91
CA MET A 77 5.43 -7.62 -3.82
C MET A 77 4.96 -7.55 -5.27
N GLY A 78 5.89 -7.34 -6.18
CA GLY A 78 5.62 -7.36 -7.61
C GLY A 78 6.88 -7.77 -8.37
N ARG A 79 6.68 -8.42 -9.51
CA ARG A 79 7.74 -8.83 -10.43
C ARG A 79 7.34 -8.44 -11.84
N LEU A 80 8.25 -7.78 -12.56
CA LEU A 80 8.12 -7.54 -14.00
C LEU A 80 8.49 -8.82 -14.74
N ALA A 81 7.51 -9.52 -15.29
CA ALA A 81 7.70 -10.71 -16.11
C ALA A 81 6.54 -10.89 -17.09
N LEU A 82 6.78 -11.51 -18.24
CA LEU A 82 5.70 -12.01 -19.08
C LEU A 82 4.94 -13.12 -18.34
N PHE A 83 3.64 -13.23 -18.55
CA PHE A 83 2.83 -14.22 -17.83
C PHE A 83 3.31 -15.66 -18.05
N ARG A 84 3.84 -16.00 -19.23
CA ARG A 84 4.44 -17.31 -19.50
C ARG A 84 5.64 -17.68 -18.61
N ASP A 85 6.30 -16.66 -18.02
CA ASP A 85 7.51 -16.81 -17.19
C ASP A 85 7.17 -16.69 -15.67
N VAL A 86 5.88 -16.59 -15.33
CA VAL A 86 5.40 -16.50 -13.95
C VAL A 86 5.09 -17.92 -13.44
N THR A 87 5.70 -18.29 -12.32
CA THR A 87 5.45 -19.58 -11.67
C THR A 87 4.14 -19.56 -10.87
N GLU A 88 3.54 -20.74 -10.66
CA GLU A 88 2.36 -20.90 -9.80
C GLU A 88 2.62 -20.41 -8.37
N GLU A 89 3.78 -20.73 -7.80
CA GLU A 89 4.20 -20.24 -6.49
C GLU A 89 4.19 -18.69 -6.42
N HIS A 90 4.68 -18.02 -7.47
CA HIS A 90 4.68 -16.56 -7.52
C HIS A 90 3.23 -16.01 -7.60
N ILE A 91 2.34 -16.68 -8.32
CA ILE A 91 0.92 -16.29 -8.38
C ILE A 91 0.30 -16.37 -6.98
N ILE A 92 0.41 -17.54 -6.33
CA ILE A 92 -0.15 -17.78 -5.00
C ILE A 92 0.40 -16.76 -4.00
N ARG A 93 1.73 -16.60 -3.93
CA ARG A 93 2.39 -15.68 -3.00
C ARG A 93 2.01 -14.23 -3.24
N SER A 94 1.84 -13.81 -4.50
CA SER A 94 1.40 -12.46 -4.84
C SER A 94 0.02 -12.16 -4.25
N PHE A 95 -0.95 -13.06 -4.38
CA PHE A 95 -2.27 -12.90 -3.79
C PHE A 95 -2.25 -13.02 -2.26
N GLN A 96 -1.46 -13.92 -1.70
CA GLN A 96 -1.29 -14.02 -0.25
C GLN A 96 -0.79 -12.71 0.35
N VAL A 97 0.29 -12.14 -0.20
CA VAL A 97 0.92 -10.92 0.34
C VAL A 97 0.15 -9.66 -0.03
N ASN A 98 -0.26 -9.50 -1.30
CA ASN A 98 -0.85 -8.23 -1.75
C ASN A 98 -2.34 -8.09 -1.44
N THR A 99 -3.07 -9.18 -1.23
CA THR A 99 -4.53 -9.17 -1.13
C THR A 99 -5.01 -9.81 0.17
N LEU A 100 -4.78 -11.11 0.34
CA LEU A 100 -5.34 -11.86 1.47
C LEU A 100 -4.84 -11.35 2.82
N SER A 101 -3.53 -11.08 2.94
CA SER A 101 -2.96 -10.54 4.18
C SER A 101 -3.58 -9.20 4.55
N VAL A 102 -3.77 -8.31 3.56
CA VAL A 102 -4.36 -6.98 3.76
C VAL A 102 -5.81 -7.10 4.23
N ILE A 103 -6.60 -7.95 3.57
CA ILE A 103 -7.99 -8.22 3.95
C ILE A 103 -8.07 -8.78 5.37
N ARG A 104 -7.20 -9.73 5.75
CA ARG A 104 -7.13 -10.31 7.10
C ARG A 104 -6.79 -9.26 8.15
N ILE A 105 -5.80 -8.40 7.90
CA ILE A 105 -5.42 -7.31 8.81
C ILE A 105 -6.58 -6.32 8.97
N ILE A 106 -7.21 -5.89 7.87
CA ILE A 106 -8.36 -4.99 7.92
C ILE A 106 -9.50 -5.64 8.72
N LYS A 107 -9.79 -6.93 8.50
CA LYS A 107 -10.81 -7.66 9.27
C LYS A 107 -10.51 -7.65 10.76
N HIS A 108 -9.24 -7.77 11.14
CA HIS A 108 -8.79 -7.72 12.54
C HIS A 108 -9.09 -6.35 13.20
N PHE A 109 -8.93 -5.26 12.46
CA PHE A 109 -9.22 -3.90 12.93
C PHE A 109 -10.62 -3.38 12.54
N TYR A 110 -11.49 -4.23 11.97
CA TYR A 110 -12.76 -3.79 11.40
C TYR A 110 -13.68 -3.13 12.43
N ASP A 111 -13.74 -3.67 13.65
CA ASP A 111 -14.50 -3.07 14.74
C ASP A 111 -14.10 -1.63 15.05
N LYS A 112 -12.82 -1.27 14.86
CA LYS A 112 -12.34 0.12 15.02
C LYS A 112 -12.74 1.01 13.87
N LEU A 113 -12.79 0.46 12.65
CA LEU A 113 -13.29 1.17 11.45
C LEU A 113 -14.79 1.46 11.57
N GLU A 114 -15.57 0.52 12.10
CA GLU A 114 -17.02 0.66 12.18
C GLU A 114 -17.49 1.55 13.33
N ARG A 115 -16.75 1.58 14.45
CA ARG A 115 -17.12 2.36 15.64
C ARG A 115 -17.13 3.86 15.41
N GLN A 116 -17.90 4.56 16.26
CA GLN A 116 -17.76 6.00 16.44
C GLN A 116 -16.39 6.32 17.06
N GLY A 117 -15.73 7.32 16.54
CA GLY A 117 -14.38 7.73 16.96
C GLY A 117 -13.37 7.62 15.81
N ASP A 118 -12.26 8.33 15.95
CA ASP A 118 -11.27 8.39 14.88
C ASP A 118 -10.40 7.14 14.82
N PHE A 119 -10.43 6.48 13.68
CA PHE A 119 -9.49 5.46 13.27
C PHE A 119 -9.02 5.76 11.83
N TYR A 120 -7.72 5.86 11.65
CA TYR A 120 -7.11 6.21 10.38
C TYR A 120 -6.56 4.95 9.71
N CYS A 121 -7.08 4.59 8.54
CA CYS A 121 -6.66 3.38 7.83
C CYS A 121 -6.26 3.69 6.40
N GLY A 122 -5.07 3.28 5.98
CA GLY A 122 -4.60 3.44 4.62
C GLY A 122 -3.94 2.16 4.08
N VAL A 123 -4.13 1.93 2.80
CA VAL A 123 -3.62 0.74 2.10
C VAL A 123 -2.90 1.15 0.83
N MET A 124 -1.68 0.66 0.66
CA MET A 124 -0.92 0.83 -0.58
C MET A 124 -1.42 -0.14 -1.65
N VAL A 125 -2.21 0.39 -2.56
CA VAL A 125 -2.69 -0.35 -3.72
C VAL A 125 -1.71 -0.13 -4.90
N SER A 126 -2.14 0.39 -6.01
CA SER A 126 -1.32 0.82 -7.16
C SER A 126 -2.24 1.27 -8.29
N ILE A 127 -1.76 2.15 -9.16
CA ILE A 127 -2.41 2.46 -10.43
C ILE A 127 -2.59 1.20 -11.32
N ALA A 128 -1.74 0.19 -11.15
CA ALA A 128 -1.87 -1.10 -11.83
C ALA A 128 -3.14 -1.88 -11.45
N GLY A 129 -3.84 -1.50 -10.40
CA GLY A 129 -5.16 -2.03 -10.04
C GLY A 129 -6.33 -1.35 -10.75
N PHE A 130 -6.09 -0.29 -11.52
CA PHE A 130 -7.10 0.48 -12.26
C PHE A 130 -7.08 0.23 -13.77
N MET A 131 -6.02 -0.35 -14.28
CA MET A 131 -5.83 -0.56 -15.72
C MET A 131 -4.99 -1.80 -16.02
N SER A 132 -5.05 -2.28 -17.26
CA SER A 132 -4.17 -3.37 -17.71
C SER A 132 -2.71 -2.95 -17.60
N SER A 133 -1.87 -3.84 -17.09
CA SER A 133 -0.46 -3.56 -16.86
C SER A 133 0.40 -4.73 -17.37
N PRO A 134 0.74 -4.79 -18.67
CA PRO A 134 1.63 -5.81 -19.22
C PRO A 134 2.91 -5.94 -18.38
N PHE A 135 3.47 -7.14 -18.29
CA PHE A 135 4.53 -7.57 -17.36
C PHE A 135 4.16 -7.56 -15.87
N PHE A 136 3.03 -6.96 -15.49
CA PHE A 136 2.49 -6.96 -14.14
C PHE A 136 1.11 -7.63 -14.05
N ALA A 137 0.80 -8.59 -14.91
CA ALA A 137 -0.53 -9.18 -14.98
C ALA A 137 -1.03 -9.70 -13.61
N VAL A 138 -0.24 -10.50 -12.91
CA VAL A 138 -0.58 -11.05 -11.59
C VAL A 138 -0.59 -9.96 -10.52
N TYR A 139 0.40 -9.07 -10.53
CA TYR A 139 0.44 -7.93 -9.61
C TYR A 139 -0.77 -7.02 -9.78
N GLY A 140 -1.07 -6.61 -11.01
CA GLY A 140 -2.23 -5.77 -11.32
C GLY A 140 -3.55 -6.42 -10.87
N ALA A 141 -3.72 -7.73 -11.14
CA ALA A 141 -4.90 -8.47 -10.70
C ALA A 141 -5.03 -8.48 -9.16
N SER A 142 -3.93 -8.70 -8.42
CA SER A 142 -3.95 -8.66 -6.96
C SER A 142 -4.30 -7.28 -6.40
N LYS A 143 -3.84 -6.20 -7.05
CA LYS A 143 -4.15 -4.81 -6.65
C LYS A 143 -5.55 -4.38 -7.09
N ALA A 144 -6.07 -4.88 -8.21
CA ALA A 144 -7.47 -4.67 -8.61
C ALA A 144 -8.46 -5.33 -7.62
N ALA A 145 -8.16 -6.55 -7.17
CA ALA A 145 -8.95 -7.23 -6.14
C ALA A 145 -8.99 -6.39 -4.85
N LEU A 146 -7.86 -5.83 -4.43
CA LEU A 146 -7.75 -4.98 -3.24
C LEU A 146 -8.52 -3.66 -3.39
N LYS A 147 -8.44 -3.03 -4.58
CA LYS A 147 -9.23 -1.82 -4.91
C LYS A 147 -10.72 -2.06 -4.71
N ILE A 148 -11.26 -3.10 -5.35
CA ILE A 148 -12.69 -3.43 -5.27
C ILE A 148 -13.11 -3.76 -3.83
N PHE A 149 -12.28 -4.49 -3.09
CA PHE A 149 -12.52 -4.77 -1.68
C PHE A 149 -12.64 -3.48 -0.85
N ILE A 150 -11.69 -2.54 -0.98
CA ILE A 150 -11.69 -1.27 -0.24
C ILE A 150 -12.92 -0.43 -0.58
N GLU A 151 -13.26 -0.28 -1.86
CA GLU A 151 -14.44 0.47 -2.29
C GLU A 151 -15.74 -0.11 -1.70
N SER A 152 -15.86 -1.44 -1.71
CA SER A 152 -17.03 -2.13 -1.15
C SER A 152 -17.14 -1.90 0.37
N VAL A 153 -16.03 -2.07 1.10
CA VAL A 153 -16.00 -1.88 2.55
C VAL A 153 -16.27 -0.43 2.94
N ASN A 154 -15.75 0.56 2.19
CA ASN A 154 -16.03 1.97 2.48
C ASN A 154 -17.53 2.30 2.34
N VAL A 155 -18.25 1.71 1.38
CA VAL A 155 -19.70 1.84 1.26
C VAL A 155 -20.41 1.19 2.45
N GLU A 156 -19.97 0.02 2.91
CA GLU A 156 -20.53 -0.64 4.10
C GLU A 156 -20.33 0.21 5.36
N LEU A 157 -19.13 0.76 5.57
CA LEU A 157 -18.83 1.67 6.69
C LEU A 157 -19.72 2.91 6.67
N GLU A 158 -19.93 3.52 5.50
CA GLU A 158 -20.84 4.66 5.35
C GLU A 158 -22.28 4.29 5.72
N LYS A 159 -22.77 3.15 5.26
CA LYS A 159 -24.12 2.65 5.60
C LYS A 159 -24.27 2.31 7.07
N ALA A 160 -23.21 1.88 7.72
CA ALA A 160 -23.17 1.68 9.18
C ALA A 160 -23.09 3.01 9.97
N GLY A 161 -22.98 4.16 9.31
CA GLY A 161 -22.86 5.48 9.94
C GLY A 161 -21.46 5.82 10.44
N SER A 162 -20.44 5.04 10.07
CA SER A 162 -19.05 5.37 10.39
C SER A 162 -18.53 6.53 9.54
N THR A 163 -17.74 7.41 10.15
CA THR A 163 -16.98 8.45 9.46
C THR A 163 -15.58 7.98 9.05
N ASN A 164 -15.16 6.80 9.50
CA ASN A 164 -13.85 6.25 9.15
C ASN A 164 -13.88 5.70 7.72
N ARG A 165 -12.74 5.78 7.05
CA ARG A 165 -12.54 5.28 5.68
C ARG A 165 -11.22 4.54 5.58
N ILE A 166 -11.15 3.60 4.64
CA ILE A 166 -9.90 2.99 4.22
C ILE A 166 -9.40 3.79 3.01
N LEU A 167 -8.34 4.55 3.19
CA LEU A 167 -7.70 5.28 2.12
C LEU A 167 -7.00 4.30 1.15
N ASN A 168 -7.44 4.29 -0.09
CA ASN A 168 -6.74 3.62 -1.19
C ASN A 168 -5.63 4.54 -1.72
N VAL A 169 -4.37 4.22 -1.44
CA VAL A 169 -3.21 4.94 -1.99
C VAL A 169 -2.73 4.21 -3.24
N SER A 170 -2.88 4.80 -4.41
CA SER A 170 -2.61 4.16 -5.70
C SER A 170 -1.54 4.88 -6.53
N PRO A 171 -0.26 4.79 -6.14
CA PRO A 171 0.83 5.40 -6.90
C PRO A 171 1.17 4.63 -8.17
N GLY A 172 1.87 5.32 -9.08
CA GLY A 172 2.64 4.71 -10.14
C GLY A 172 3.99 4.16 -9.63
N SER A 173 4.99 4.14 -10.51
CA SER A 173 6.35 3.74 -10.13
C SER A 173 7.03 4.87 -9.33
N ILE A 174 7.44 4.59 -8.11
CA ILE A 174 8.05 5.57 -7.20
C ILE A 174 9.55 5.30 -7.04
N LYS A 175 10.38 6.30 -7.37
CA LYS A 175 11.82 6.28 -7.10
C LYS A 175 12.09 6.30 -5.60
N GLY A 176 13.27 5.85 -5.17
CA GLY A 176 13.63 5.78 -3.76
C GLY A 176 12.96 4.60 -3.02
N THR A 177 12.55 3.57 -3.75
CA THR A 177 11.99 2.33 -3.20
C THR A 177 12.65 1.11 -3.82
N SER A 178 12.71 0.01 -3.07
CA SER A 178 13.20 -1.28 -3.58
C SER A 178 12.33 -1.82 -4.72
N PHE A 179 11.06 -1.43 -4.79
CA PHE A 179 10.16 -1.77 -5.90
C PHE A 179 10.60 -1.13 -7.24
N TYR A 180 11.34 -0.05 -7.18
CA TYR A 180 11.94 0.63 -8.33
C TYR A 180 13.42 0.22 -8.55
N ALA A 181 13.87 -0.89 -7.95
CA ALA A 181 15.26 -1.36 -7.98
C ALA A 181 16.28 -0.38 -7.35
N GLY A 182 15.87 0.38 -6.33
CA GLY A 182 16.69 1.32 -5.59
C GLY A 182 16.71 1.05 -4.10
N GLU A 183 17.62 1.73 -3.39
CA GLU A 183 17.58 1.81 -1.93
C GLU A 183 16.48 2.77 -1.47
N THR A 184 16.07 2.64 -0.22
CA THR A 184 15.14 3.59 0.42
C THR A 184 15.80 4.97 0.51
N ASP A 185 15.15 5.99 -0.03
CA ASP A 185 15.57 7.39 0.08
C ASP A 185 14.42 8.23 0.65
N LEU A 186 14.53 8.51 1.96
CA LEU A 186 13.50 9.25 2.69
C LEU A 186 13.31 10.69 2.17
N ASN A 187 14.37 11.32 1.65
CA ASN A 187 14.28 12.68 1.11
C ASN A 187 13.46 12.71 -0.18
N VAL A 188 13.67 11.74 -1.06
CA VAL A 188 12.89 11.60 -2.30
C VAL A 188 11.43 11.28 -2.00
N LEU A 189 11.17 10.50 -0.94
CA LEU A 189 9.82 10.06 -0.57
C LEU A 189 9.05 11.08 0.27
N LYS A 190 9.70 12.11 0.81
CA LYS A 190 9.13 13.02 1.82
C LYS A 190 7.81 13.66 1.39
N ASN A 191 7.77 14.30 0.21
CA ASN A 191 6.57 14.99 -0.25
C ASN A 191 5.41 14.01 -0.45
N LEU A 192 5.66 12.88 -1.11
CA LEU A 192 4.65 11.83 -1.29
C LEU A 192 4.10 11.35 0.06
N THR A 193 4.99 11.15 1.02
CA THR A 193 4.62 10.68 2.36
C THR A 193 3.73 11.68 3.09
N LEU A 194 4.05 12.97 3.03
CA LEU A 194 3.23 14.03 3.64
C LEU A 194 1.85 14.12 2.97
N GLU A 195 1.76 13.97 1.65
CA GLU A 195 0.49 13.94 0.92
C GLU A 195 -0.34 12.70 1.32
N ILE A 196 0.28 11.52 1.47
CA ILE A 196 -0.41 10.32 1.95
C ILE A 196 -0.97 10.54 3.35
N ILE A 197 -0.17 11.07 4.28
CA ILE A 197 -0.61 11.33 5.66
C ILE A 197 -1.75 12.36 5.67
N GLY A 198 -1.66 13.43 4.90
CA GLY A 198 -2.73 14.44 4.78
C GLY A 198 -4.06 13.85 4.26
N ASN A 199 -4.01 12.97 3.24
CA ASN A 199 -5.20 12.27 2.74
C ASN A 199 -5.76 11.27 3.77
N LEU A 200 -4.89 10.63 4.55
CA LEU A 200 -5.28 9.73 5.62
C LEU A 200 -6.01 10.48 6.75
N GLU A 201 -5.50 11.66 7.16
CA GLU A 201 -6.13 12.54 8.15
C GLU A 201 -7.47 13.09 7.68
N ALA A 202 -7.57 13.42 6.41
CA ALA A 202 -8.82 13.87 5.79
C ALA A 202 -9.85 12.75 5.59
N LYS A 203 -9.46 11.48 5.87
CA LYS A 203 -10.31 10.28 5.66
C LYS A 203 -10.83 10.19 4.21
N ASN A 204 -9.98 10.52 3.25
CA ASN A 204 -10.30 10.39 1.83
C ASN A 204 -10.38 8.91 1.43
N ASP A 205 -11.25 8.59 0.46
CA ASP A 205 -11.39 7.21 -0.06
C ASP A 205 -10.24 6.81 -0.99
N LEU A 206 -9.69 7.78 -1.73
CA LEU A 206 -8.71 7.51 -2.79
C LEU A 206 -7.69 8.65 -2.89
N TYR A 207 -6.43 8.26 -3.02
CA TYR A 207 -5.34 9.15 -3.40
C TYR A 207 -4.48 8.52 -4.50
N ILE A 208 -4.45 9.15 -5.67
CA ILE A 208 -3.58 8.77 -6.78
C ILE A 208 -2.56 9.91 -6.97
N PRO A 209 -1.28 9.71 -6.57
CA PRO A 209 -0.24 10.72 -6.82
C PRO A 209 -0.14 11.03 -8.31
N GLN A 210 0.00 12.31 -8.66
CA GLN A 210 0.08 12.80 -10.05
C GLN A 210 -1.17 12.47 -10.89
N TYR A 211 -2.36 12.40 -10.27
CA TYR A 211 -3.59 12.08 -10.97
C TYR A 211 -3.83 13.08 -12.12
N ASP A 212 -3.92 14.37 -11.83
CA ASP A 212 -4.26 15.40 -12.83
C ASP A 212 -3.18 15.58 -13.90
N SER A 213 -1.91 15.39 -13.54
CA SER A 213 -0.78 15.60 -14.46
C SER A 213 -0.45 14.39 -15.34
N ILE A 214 -0.82 13.18 -14.93
CA ILE A 214 -0.44 11.94 -15.63
C ILE A 214 -1.62 10.96 -15.75
N PHE A 215 -2.17 10.50 -14.60
CA PHE A 215 -3.00 9.29 -14.62
C PHE A 215 -4.42 9.51 -15.10
N LYS A 216 -4.95 10.73 -15.04
CA LYS A 216 -6.27 11.06 -15.58
C LYS A 216 -6.34 10.72 -17.07
N GLU A 217 -5.42 11.24 -17.86
CA GLU A 217 -5.35 10.98 -19.30
C GLU A 217 -5.06 9.51 -19.63
N VAL A 218 -4.16 8.88 -18.85
CA VAL A 218 -3.85 7.44 -19.01
C VAL A 218 -5.09 6.57 -18.80
N LEU A 219 -5.87 6.84 -17.74
CA LEU A 219 -7.09 6.09 -17.45
C LEU A 219 -8.19 6.36 -18.48
N GLU A 220 -8.32 7.58 -19.00
CA GLU A 220 -9.23 7.92 -20.09
C GLU A 220 -8.87 7.12 -21.37
N ARG A 221 -7.60 7.09 -21.76
CA ARG A 221 -7.15 6.26 -22.91
C ARG A 221 -7.41 4.77 -22.67
N TYR A 222 -7.14 4.28 -21.48
CA TYR A 222 -7.40 2.89 -21.10
C TYR A 222 -8.88 2.52 -21.21
N HIS A 223 -9.78 3.36 -20.72
CA HIS A 223 -11.23 3.10 -20.80
C HIS A 223 -11.75 3.16 -22.24
N ASN A 224 -11.13 3.99 -23.09
CA ASN A 224 -11.49 4.06 -24.51
C ASN A 224 -10.98 2.86 -25.29
N ASP A 225 -9.73 2.45 -25.08
CA ASP A 225 -9.11 1.29 -25.73
C ASP A 225 -8.02 0.67 -24.85
N PHE A 226 -8.39 -0.34 -24.07
CA PHE A 226 -7.44 -1.01 -23.17
C PHE A 226 -6.30 -1.73 -23.91
N ARG A 227 -6.48 -2.12 -25.17
CA ARG A 227 -5.44 -2.78 -25.96
C ARG A 227 -4.40 -1.77 -26.43
N ALA A 228 -4.84 -0.63 -26.95
CA ALA A 228 -3.94 0.43 -27.38
C ALA A 228 -3.11 0.97 -26.21
N GLU A 229 -3.74 1.29 -25.07
CA GLU A 229 -3.02 1.75 -23.88
C GLU A 229 -2.14 0.64 -23.28
N GLY A 230 -2.59 -0.61 -23.33
CA GLY A 230 -1.80 -1.77 -22.93
C GLY A 230 -0.55 -1.96 -23.79
N ALA A 231 -0.67 -1.81 -25.11
CA ALA A 231 0.49 -1.87 -26.02
C ALA A 231 1.49 -0.75 -25.73
N HIS A 232 1.03 0.49 -25.54
CA HIS A 232 1.87 1.62 -25.14
C HIS A 232 2.60 1.33 -23.80
N SER A 233 1.88 0.81 -22.80
CA SER A 233 2.47 0.43 -21.50
C SER A 233 3.49 -0.72 -21.65
N TYR A 234 3.26 -1.66 -22.56
CA TYR A 234 4.19 -2.75 -22.85
C TYR A 234 5.52 -2.21 -23.38
N ASP A 235 5.45 -1.38 -24.44
CA ASP A 235 6.64 -0.80 -25.08
C ASP A 235 7.41 0.11 -24.10
N TYR A 236 6.72 0.93 -23.32
CA TYR A 236 7.33 1.76 -22.29
C TYR A 236 8.13 0.93 -21.27
N LYS A 237 7.56 -0.18 -20.78
CA LYS A 237 8.25 -1.05 -19.80
C LYS A 237 9.42 -1.79 -20.40
N LEU A 238 9.28 -2.27 -21.63
CA LEU A 238 10.37 -2.93 -22.37
C LEU A 238 11.56 -1.98 -22.55
N ASN A 239 11.30 -0.75 -22.98
CA ASN A 239 12.31 0.28 -23.21
C ASN A 239 12.92 0.84 -21.90
N SER A 240 12.28 0.61 -20.73
CA SER A 240 12.79 1.06 -19.44
C SER A 240 14.01 0.29 -18.94
N GLY A 241 14.38 -0.83 -19.58
CA GLY A 241 15.46 -1.74 -19.16
C GLY A 241 15.20 -2.53 -17.86
N ARG A 242 13.98 -2.42 -17.29
CA ARG A 242 13.60 -3.12 -16.05
C ARG A 242 13.02 -4.53 -16.30
N VAL A 243 12.62 -4.81 -17.52
CA VAL A 243 12.17 -6.14 -17.94
C VAL A 243 13.41 -6.94 -18.33
N LYS A 244 13.67 -8.05 -17.63
CA LYS A 244 14.78 -8.97 -17.92
C LYS A 244 14.26 -10.19 -18.64
#